data_2eca0e3fec5ee44f3476182395f4c0aa
#
_entry.id   2eca0e3fec5ee44f3476182395f4c0aa
#
_cell.length_a   1.000
_cell.length_b   1.000
_cell.length_c   1.000
_cell.angle_alpha   90.00
_cell.angle_beta   90.00
_cell.angle_gamma   90.00
#
_symmetry.space_group_name_H-M   'P 1'
#
loop_
_entity.id
_entity.type
_entity.pdbx_description
1 polymer ?
#
loop_
_entity_poly.entity_id
_entity_poly.type
_entity_poly.pdbx_seq_one_letter_code
_entity_poly.pdbx_strand_id
1 'polypeptide(L)'
;QKLIDSGLRFHHVVAPQVWAWRSGRAKKYAKIFDKLYAFFDFELPYFTKYGLETVAVGHPIADGLIGKYKSQQSEKIITLIPGSRMSEVKRLMPLMRDIVDRLVRNGYRDYRFVIPTVETTESYIRNVVHDWAVTPTLVPSSERYDIYAKTYIAIAASGTVSAELAMLHVPTVVVYKMN
;
A
#
# COMPACT_ATOMS: atom_id res chain seq x y z
N GLN A 1 31.87 -11.01 3.53
CA GLN A 1 33.03 -11.23 2.64
C GLN A 1 33.21 -12.72 2.34
N LYS A 2 33.14 -13.62 3.35
CA LYS A 2 33.30 -15.07 3.16
C LYS A 2 32.28 -15.73 2.22
N LEU A 3 31.09 -15.17 2.03
CA LEU A 3 30.08 -15.71 1.12
C LEU A 3 30.31 -15.26 -0.33
N ILE A 4 30.87 -14.07 -0.55
CA ILE A 4 31.17 -13.54 -1.90
C ILE A 4 32.28 -14.34 -2.54
N ASP A 5 33.24 -14.84 -1.75
CA ASP A 5 34.38 -15.63 -2.23
C ASP A 5 34.05 -17.12 -2.46
N SER A 6 32.82 -17.54 -2.22
CA SER A 6 32.40 -18.97 -2.32
C SER A 6 32.07 -19.46 -3.73
N GLY A 7 32.14 -18.60 -4.75
CA GLY A 7 31.70 -18.89 -6.11
C GLY A 7 30.18 -18.95 -6.32
N LEU A 8 29.40 -18.65 -5.28
CA LEU A 8 27.95 -18.57 -5.35
C LEU A 8 27.52 -17.27 -6.02
N ARG A 9 26.42 -17.32 -6.78
CA ARG A 9 25.78 -16.14 -7.33
C ARG A 9 24.68 -15.64 -6.40
N PHE A 10 24.69 -14.35 -6.11
CA PHE A 10 23.73 -13.70 -5.24
C PHE A 10 22.74 -12.88 -6.05
N HIS A 11 21.50 -13.29 -6.01
CA HIS A 11 20.41 -12.56 -6.63
C HIS A 11 19.54 -11.90 -5.56
N HIS A 12 19.14 -10.66 -5.81
CA HIS A 12 18.21 -9.93 -4.93
C HIS A 12 16.90 -9.64 -5.64
N VAL A 13 15.80 -9.83 -4.94
CA VAL A 13 14.47 -9.51 -5.44
C VAL A 13 13.92 -8.37 -4.61
N VAL A 14 13.27 -7.42 -5.25
CA VAL A 14 12.78 -6.15 -4.71
C VAL A 14 13.88 -5.11 -4.50
N ALA A 15 13.94 -4.13 -5.38
CA ALA A 15 14.88 -3.02 -5.27
C ALA A 15 14.65 -2.20 -3.99
N PRO A 16 15.71 -1.84 -3.24
CA PRO A 16 15.56 -0.87 -2.17
C PRO A 16 15.26 0.51 -2.75
N GLN A 17 14.44 1.30 -2.07
CA GLN A 17 13.99 2.63 -2.50
C GLN A 17 15.14 3.66 -2.51
N VAL A 18 16.10 3.49 -3.40
CA VAL A 18 17.28 4.38 -3.52
C VAL A 18 16.98 5.69 -4.24
N TRP A 19 15.87 5.74 -4.98
CA TRP A 19 15.40 6.94 -5.66
C TRP A 19 14.83 7.99 -4.69
N ALA A 20 14.26 7.57 -3.56
CA ALA A 20 13.73 8.46 -2.53
C ALA A 20 14.76 8.76 -1.43
N TRP A 21 15.58 7.76 -1.05
CA TRP A 21 16.46 7.83 0.13
C TRP A 21 17.76 7.09 -0.11
N ARG A 22 18.88 7.66 0.37
CA ARG A 22 20.18 6.98 0.46
C ARG A 22 20.65 6.33 -0.84
N SER A 23 20.77 7.12 -1.91
CA SER A 23 21.23 6.66 -3.25
C SER A 23 22.54 5.84 -3.21
N GLY A 24 23.43 6.09 -2.25
CA GLY A 24 24.65 5.30 -2.05
C GLY A 24 24.43 3.80 -1.74
N ARG A 25 23.21 3.39 -1.36
CA ARG A 25 22.89 1.95 -1.16
C ARG A 25 22.99 1.18 -2.47
N ALA A 26 22.65 1.76 -3.62
CA ALA A 26 22.74 1.11 -4.92
C ALA A 26 24.18 0.66 -5.21
N LYS A 27 25.18 1.51 -4.91
CA LYS A 27 26.61 1.17 -5.05
C LYS A 27 27.03 0.00 -4.13
N LYS A 28 26.44 -0.11 -2.93
CA LYS A 28 26.69 -1.26 -2.03
C LYS A 28 26.07 -2.54 -2.60
N TYR A 29 24.85 -2.46 -3.14
CA TYR A 29 24.18 -3.58 -3.77
C TYR A 29 24.97 -4.14 -4.95
N ALA A 30 25.49 -3.26 -5.83
CA ALA A 30 26.32 -3.65 -6.95
C ALA A 30 27.64 -4.36 -6.57
N LYS A 31 28.07 -4.23 -5.32
CA LYS A 31 29.25 -4.95 -4.81
C LYS A 31 28.93 -6.32 -4.21
N ILE A 32 27.66 -6.59 -3.90
CA ILE A 32 27.22 -7.78 -3.17
C ILE A 32 26.46 -8.73 -4.07
N PHE A 33 25.61 -8.19 -4.95
CA PHE A 33 24.71 -8.98 -5.77
C PHE A 33 25.17 -9.00 -7.22
N ASP A 34 25.00 -10.16 -7.85
CA ASP A 34 25.25 -10.35 -9.27
C ASP A 34 24.08 -9.88 -10.12
N LYS A 35 22.86 -9.99 -9.58
CA LYS A 35 21.64 -9.61 -10.28
C LYS A 35 20.57 -9.09 -9.33
N LEU A 36 19.84 -8.07 -9.79
CA LEU A 36 18.70 -7.50 -9.09
C LEU A 36 17.43 -7.63 -9.96
N TYR A 37 16.36 -8.15 -9.36
CA TYR A 37 15.02 -8.14 -9.95
C TYR A 37 14.22 -7.01 -9.30
N ALA A 38 14.02 -5.93 -10.05
CA ALA A 38 13.25 -4.76 -9.64
C ALA A 38 11.77 -4.93 -10.02
N PHE A 39 10.86 -4.24 -9.33
CA PHE A 39 9.46 -4.28 -9.71
C PHE A 39 9.13 -3.31 -10.84
N PHE A 40 9.83 -2.20 -10.94
CA PHE A 40 9.51 -1.12 -11.87
C PHE A 40 10.70 -0.73 -12.74
N ASP A 41 10.42 -0.42 -14.02
CA ASP A 41 11.44 -0.01 -15.00
C ASP A 41 12.21 1.24 -14.57
N PHE A 42 11.54 2.19 -13.92
CA PHE A 42 12.20 3.42 -13.46
C PHE A 42 13.28 3.19 -12.40
N GLU A 43 13.31 2.03 -11.75
CA GLU A 43 14.32 1.67 -10.75
C GLU A 43 15.66 1.25 -11.39
N LEU A 44 15.63 0.73 -12.62
CA LEU A 44 16.81 0.14 -13.26
C LEU A 44 18.01 1.11 -13.34
N PRO A 45 17.87 2.36 -13.79
CA PRO A 45 19.01 3.26 -13.96
C PRO A 45 19.78 3.53 -12.67
N TYR A 46 19.12 3.41 -11.51
CA TYR A 46 19.77 3.63 -10.21
C TYR A 46 20.82 2.55 -9.87
N PHE A 47 20.70 1.37 -10.43
CA PHE A 47 21.57 0.23 -10.16
C PHE A 47 22.51 -0.09 -11.33
N THR A 48 22.00 -0.04 -12.56
CA THR A 48 22.79 -0.33 -13.77
C THR A 48 23.97 0.63 -13.94
N LYS A 49 23.85 1.89 -13.51
CA LYS A 49 24.96 2.85 -13.50
C LYS A 49 26.15 2.43 -12.62
N TYR A 50 25.98 1.47 -11.72
CA TYR A 50 27.05 0.90 -10.90
C TYR A 50 27.45 -0.50 -11.38
N GLY A 51 26.99 -0.91 -12.55
CA GLY A 51 27.34 -2.21 -13.15
C GLY A 51 26.52 -3.40 -12.62
N LEU A 52 25.48 -3.18 -11.79
CA LEU A 52 24.61 -4.26 -11.35
C LEU A 52 23.61 -4.64 -12.45
N GLU A 53 23.66 -5.90 -12.90
CA GLU A 53 22.63 -6.43 -13.79
C GLU A 53 21.26 -6.32 -13.12
N THR A 54 20.38 -5.52 -13.73
CA THR A 54 19.05 -5.24 -13.13
C THR A 54 17.97 -5.43 -14.17
N VAL A 55 16.94 -6.19 -13.83
CA VAL A 55 15.81 -6.51 -14.71
C VAL A 55 14.51 -6.15 -14.01
N ALA A 56 13.61 -5.45 -14.69
CA ALA A 56 12.25 -5.25 -14.21
C ALA A 56 11.41 -6.49 -14.47
N VAL A 57 10.78 -7.00 -13.42
CA VAL A 57 9.96 -8.22 -13.46
C VAL A 57 8.47 -7.95 -13.25
N GLY A 58 8.09 -6.68 -13.06
CA GLY A 58 6.73 -6.30 -12.70
C GLY A 58 6.43 -6.52 -11.21
N HIS A 59 5.32 -5.96 -10.75
CA HIS A 59 4.89 -6.12 -9.37
C HIS A 59 3.99 -7.35 -9.24
N PRO A 60 4.26 -8.31 -8.34
CA PRO A 60 3.51 -9.58 -8.25
C PRO A 60 2.00 -9.40 -8.04
N ILE A 61 1.60 -8.30 -7.39
CA ILE A 61 0.18 -7.98 -7.18
C ILE A 61 -0.52 -7.67 -8.51
N ALA A 62 0.20 -7.16 -9.52
CA ALA A 62 -0.40 -6.79 -10.80
C ALA A 62 -1.04 -7.99 -11.50
N ASP A 63 -0.37 -9.15 -11.50
CA ASP A 63 -0.87 -10.37 -12.15
C ASP A 63 -2.19 -10.87 -11.53
N GLY A 64 -2.40 -10.58 -10.24
CA GLY A 64 -3.63 -10.94 -9.53
C GLY A 64 -4.78 -9.93 -9.65
N LEU A 65 -4.49 -8.70 -10.09
CA LEU A 65 -5.46 -7.61 -10.09
C LEU A 65 -5.86 -7.15 -11.50
N ILE A 66 -4.86 -7.00 -12.39
CA ILE A 66 -5.09 -6.47 -13.74
C ILE A 66 -5.96 -7.44 -14.53
N GLY A 67 -7.08 -6.92 -15.06
CA GLY A 67 -8.04 -7.69 -15.85
C GLY A 67 -9.04 -8.51 -15.02
N LYS A 68 -8.78 -8.78 -13.75
CA LYS A 68 -9.71 -9.50 -12.86
C LYS A 68 -10.74 -8.57 -12.23
N TYR A 69 -10.32 -7.39 -11.82
CA TYR A 69 -11.20 -6.39 -11.23
C TYR A 69 -11.31 -5.19 -12.17
N LYS A 70 -12.54 -4.83 -12.54
CA LYS A 70 -12.83 -3.61 -13.29
C LYS A 70 -13.26 -2.54 -12.32
N SER A 71 -12.62 -1.38 -12.35
CA SER A 71 -13.05 -0.23 -11.57
C SER A 71 -14.48 0.17 -11.95
N GLN A 72 -15.37 0.17 -10.96
CA GLN A 72 -16.78 0.56 -11.09
C GLN A 72 -17.06 1.72 -10.13
N GLN A 73 -16.32 2.80 -10.23
CA GLN A 73 -16.39 3.97 -9.32
C GLN A 73 -17.77 4.64 -9.23
N SER A 74 -18.83 3.93 -9.57
CA SER A 74 -20.22 4.41 -9.56
C SER A 74 -20.88 4.37 -8.18
N GLU A 75 -20.33 3.61 -7.23
CA GLU A 75 -20.88 3.52 -5.89
C GLU A 75 -20.32 4.64 -4.99
N LYS A 76 -21.17 5.20 -4.14
CA LYS A 76 -20.79 6.21 -3.15
C LYS A 76 -20.05 5.55 -1.96
N ILE A 77 -18.91 4.93 -2.22
CA ILE A 77 -18.08 4.26 -1.22
C ILE A 77 -16.81 5.06 -0.96
N ILE A 78 -16.56 5.39 0.29
CA ILE A 78 -15.29 5.92 0.78
C ILE A 78 -14.61 4.82 1.59
N THR A 79 -13.48 4.32 1.09
CA THR A 79 -12.75 3.24 1.77
C THR A 79 -11.64 3.83 2.64
N LEU A 80 -11.65 3.45 3.91
CA LEU A 80 -10.67 3.88 4.91
C LEU A 80 -9.71 2.72 5.19
N ILE A 81 -8.41 2.93 5.03
CA ILE A 81 -7.41 1.88 5.16
C ILE A 81 -6.35 2.32 6.18
N PRO A 82 -6.54 2.01 7.47
CA PRO A 82 -5.65 2.47 8.54
C PRO A 82 -4.33 1.70 8.62
N GLY A 83 -4.13 0.69 7.78
CA GLY A 83 -2.99 -0.23 7.80
C GLY A 83 -3.37 -1.59 8.37
N SER A 84 -2.38 -2.50 8.40
CA SER A 84 -2.56 -3.89 8.87
C SER A 84 -1.91 -4.16 10.23
N ARG A 85 -1.02 -3.28 10.69
CA ARG A 85 -0.34 -3.42 11.99
C ARG A 85 -1.07 -2.65 13.07
N MET A 86 -1.22 -3.24 14.24
CA MET A 86 -1.92 -2.61 15.37
C MET A 86 -1.37 -1.22 15.72
N SER A 87 -0.05 -1.02 15.64
CA SER A 87 0.58 0.29 15.89
C SER A 87 0.19 1.36 14.88
N GLU A 88 0.05 0.98 13.60
CA GLU A 88 -0.42 1.87 12.52
C GLU A 88 -1.90 2.21 12.73
N VAL A 89 -2.72 1.19 12.95
CA VAL A 89 -4.16 1.33 13.19
C VAL A 89 -4.42 2.26 14.38
N LYS A 90 -3.82 2.00 15.54
CA LYS A 90 -3.99 2.85 16.73
C LYS A 90 -3.62 4.31 16.47
N ARG A 91 -2.61 4.55 15.64
CA ARG A 91 -2.14 5.90 15.32
C ARG A 91 -3.05 6.63 14.32
N LEU A 92 -3.61 5.91 13.33
CA LEU A 92 -4.37 6.51 12.24
C LEU A 92 -5.89 6.56 12.49
N MET A 93 -6.46 5.67 13.31
CA MET A 93 -7.90 5.66 13.58
C MET A 93 -8.44 6.98 14.11
N PRO A 94 -7.77 7.71 15.03
CA PRO A 94 -8.22 9.04 15.44
C PRO A 94 -8.30 10.06 14.29
N LEU A 95 -7.28 10.05 13.41
CA LEU A 95 -7.26 10.90 12.23
C LEU A 95 -8.39 10.53 11.25
N MET A 96 -8.65 9.25 11.04
CA MET A 96 -9.72 8.78 10.17
C MET A 96 -11.11 9.17 10.72
N ARG A 97 -11.29 9.14 12.05
CA ARG A 97 -12.49 9.67 12.69
C ARG A 97 -12.70 11.15 12.34
N ASP A 98 -11.68 11.99 12.55
CA ASP A 98 -11.75 13.41 12.24
C ASP A 98 -12.07 13.67 10.76
N ILE A 99 -11.53 12.85 9.86
CA ILE A 99 -11.83 12.94 8.43
C ILE A 99 -13.29 12.59 8.15
N VAL A 100 -13.80 11.48 8.70
CA VAL A 100 -15.20 11.07 8.54
C VAL A 100 -16.14 12.15 9.07
N ASP A 101 -15.88 12.68 10.27
CA ASP A 101 -16.68 13.72 10.89
C ASP A 101 -16.71 15.00 10.02
N ARG A 102 -15.59 15.37 9.41
CA ARG A 102 -15.52 16.50 8.48
C ARG A 102 -16.29 16.22 7.19
N LEU A 103 -16.13 15.04 6.60
CA LEU A 103 -16.85 14.65 5.39
C LEU A 103 -18.37 14.66 5.62
N VAL A 104 -18.83 14.10 6.71
CA VAL A 104 -20.25 14.06 7.08
C VAL A 104 -20.80 15.49 7.22
N ARG A 105 -20.08 16.40 7.88
CA ARG A 105 -20.46 17.82 8.02
C ARG A 105 -20.47 18.57 6.68
N ASN A 106 -19.67 18.15 5.71
CA ASN A 106 -19.60 18.74 4.37
C ASN A 106 -20.53 18.05 3.34
N GLY A 107 -21.52 17.29 3.79
CA GLY A 107 -22.57 16.75 2.93
C GLY A 107 -22.34 15.35 2.37
N TYR A 108 -21.27 14.66 2.80
CA TYR A 108 -20.97 13.29 2.37
C TYR A 108 -21.59 12.21 3.26
N ARG A 109 -22.68 12.50 3.95
CA ARG A 109 -23.37 11.57 4.87
C ARG A 109 -23.99 10.38 4.15
N ASP A 110 -24.38 10.55 2.92
CA ASP A 110 -24.94 9.50 2.06
C ASP A 110 -23.90 8.54 1.45
N TYR A 111 -22.62 8.82 1.69
CA TYR A 111 -21.54 7.90 1.33
C TYR A 111 -21.41 6.79 2.37
N ARG A 112 -21.21 5.56 1.88
CA ARG A 112 -20.90 4.41 2.72
C ARG A 112 -19.41 4.39 3.04
N PHE A 113 -19.06 4.49 4.31
CA PHE A 113 -17.68 4.32 4.75
C PHE A 113 -17.40 2.84 4.98
N VAL A 114 -16.30 2.31 4.43
CA VAL A 114 -15.91 0.90 4.52
C VAL A 114 -14.48 0.78 5.01
N ILE A 115 -14.23 -0.13 5.93
CA ILE A 115 -12.87 -0.45 6.43
C ILE A 115 -12.60 -1.93 6.19
N PRO A 116 -11.73 -2.32 5.24
CA PRO A 116 -11.21 -3.68 5.17
C PRO A 116 -10.32 -3.97 6.37
N THR A 117 -10.63 -5.04 7.10
CA THR A 117 -9.93 -5.39 8.35
C THR A 117 -9.19 -6.71 8.23
N VAL A 118 -8.06 -6.81 8.90
CA VAL A 118 -7.39 -8.09 9.17
C VAL A 118 -7.78 -8.57 10.58
N GLU A 119 -7.81 -9.88 10.76
CA GLU A 119 -8.24 -10.52 12.01
C GLU A 119 -7.58 -9.91 13.26
N THR A 120 -6.28 -9.65 13.18
CA THR A 120 -5.49 -9.12 14.30
C THR A 120 -5.89 -7.71 14.74
N THR A 121 -6.56 -6.92 13.90
CA THR A 121 -6.94 -5.52 14.20
C THR A 121 -8.43 -5.30 14.25
N GLU A 122 -9.24 -6.24 13.77
CA GLU A 122 -10.69 -6.08 13.62
C GLU A 122 -11.40 -5.72 14.94
N SER A 123 -11.12 -6.48 16.01
CA SER A 123 -11.76 -6.23 17.31
C SER A 123 -11.50 -4.83 17.82
N TYR A 124 -10.27 -4.34 17.69
CA TYR A 124 -9.92 -2.98 18.07
C TYR A 124 -10.66 -1.95 17.21
N ILE A 125 -10.66 -2.13 15.88
CA ILE A 125 -11.33 -1.21 14.95
C ILE A 125 -12.83 -1.17 15.26
N ARG A 126 -13.48 -2.31 15.44
CA ARG A 126 -14.90 -2.44 15.78
C ARG A 126 -15.26 -1.64 17.04
N ASN A 127 -14.44 -1.73 18.07
CA ASN A 127 -14.65 -0.98 19.30
C ASN A 127 -14.48 0.54 19.12
N VAL A 128 -13.53 0.97 18.30
CA VAL A 128 -13.21 2.39 18.10
C VAL A 128 -14.23 3.10 17.20
N VAL A 129 -14.81 2.40 16.22
CA VAL A 129 -15.76 3.05 15.26
C VAL A 129 -17.19 3.14 15.78
N HIS A 130 -17.49 2.53 16.93
CA HIS A 130 -18.83 2.45 17.48
C HIS A 130 -19.51 3.81 17.69
N ASP A 131 -18.74 4.81 18.10
CA ASP A 131 -19.19 6.16 18.43
C ASP A 131 -18.82 7.23 17.39
N TRP A 132 -18.55 6.81 16.14
CA TRP A 132 -18.33 7.75 15.04
C TRP A 132 -19.65 8.34 14.53
N ALA A 133 -19.60 9.53 13.92
CA ALA A 133 -20.77 10.21 13.34
C ALA A 133 -21.54 9.36 12.31
N VAL A 134 -20.81 8.52 11.59
CA VAL A 134 -21.32 7.41 10.76
C VAL A 134 -20.42 6.22 11.03
N THR A 135 -21.00 5.11 11.48
CA THR A 135 -20.27 3.88 11.74
C THR A 135 -19.87 3.20 10.43
N PRO A 136 -18.56 3.04 10.14
CA PRO A 136 -18.11 2.35 8.94
C PRO A 136 -18.50 0.87 8.93
N THR A 137 -18.77 0.34 7.73
CA THR A 137 -18.92 -1.10 7.53
C THR A 137 -17.55 -1.77 7.57
N LEU A 138 -17.38 -2.75 8.42
CA LEU A 138 -16.16 -3.57 8.45
C LEU A 138 -16.33 -4.77 7.52
N VAL A 139 -15.33 -5.02 6.68
CA VAL A 139 -15.29 -6.16 5.77
C VAL A 139 -13.98 -6.94 5.95
N PRO A 140 -13.98 -8.27 5.78
CA PRO A 140 -12.75 -9.05 5.82
C PRO A 140 -11.76 -8.59 4.74
N SER A 141 -10.46 -8.62 5.03
CA SER A 141 -9.42 -8.26 4.06
C SER A 141 -9.39 -9.15 2.83
N SER A 142 -9.98 -10.35 2.88
CA SER A 142 -10.17 -11.22 1.73
C SER A 142 -11.09 -10.63 0.66
N GLU A 143 -12.02 -9.76 1.04
CA GLU A 143 -12.98 -9.10 0.15
C GLU A 143 -12.50 -7.70 -0.30
N ARG A 144 -11.30 -7.27 0.11
CA ARG A 144 -10.82 -5.91 -0.11
C ARG A 144 -10.82 -5.47 -1.57
N TYR A 145 -10.48 -6.36 -2.49
CA TYR A 145 -10.40 -6.02 -3.91
C TYR A 145 -11.77 -5.78 -4.55
N ASP A 146 -12.79 -6.52 -4.11
CA ASP A 146 -14.19 -6.29 -4.53
C ASP A 146 -14.67 -4.92 -4.04
N ILE A 147 -14.28 -4.52 -2.83
CA ILE A 147 -14.57 -3.18 -2.29
C ILE A 147 -13.76 -2.12 -3.04
N TYR A 148 -12.45 -2.33 -3.27
CA TYR A 148 -11.62 -1.35 -3.97
C TYR A 148 -12.15 -1.09 -5.39
N ALA A 149 -12.58 -2.13 -6.11
CA ALA A 149 -13.15 -1.97 -7.45
C ALA A 149 -14.38 -1.05 -7.50
N LYS A 150 -15.13 -0.96 -6.40
CA LYS A 150 -16.34 -0.13 -6.26
C LYS A 150 -16.09 1.20 -5.57
N THR A 151 -14.91 1.39 -5.00
CA THR A 151 -14.56 2.57 -4.21
C THR A 151 -14.52 3.83 -5.04
N TYR A 152 -15.28 4.86 -4.61
CA TYR A 152 -15.22 6.19 -5.20
C TYR A 152 -13.90 6.89 -4.91
N ILE A 153 -13.47 6.87 -3.64
CA ILE A 153 -12.19 7.39 -3.17
C ILE A 153 -11.69 6.61 -1.97
N ALA A 154 -10.40 6.35 -1.90
CA ALA A 154 -9.76 5.72 -0.75
C ALA A 154 -8.97 6.74 0.08
N ILE A 155 -8.98 6.55 1.40
CA ILE A 155 -8.13 7.26 2.37
C ILE A 155 -7.26 6.21 3.02
N ALA A 156 -6.00 6.16 2.65
CA ALA A 156 -5.13 5.02 2.96
C ALA A 156 -3.85 5.41 3.68
N ALA A 157 -3.42 4.57 4.61
CA ALA A 157 -2.06 4.62 5.13
C ALA A 157 -1.04 4.45 4.01
N SER A 158 0.10 5.12 4.14
CA SER A 158 1.22 4.92 3.21
C SER A 158 1.76 3.49 3.32
N GLY A 159 1.83 2.78 2.19
CA GLY A 159 2.34 1.40 2.15
C GLY A 159 1.99 0.69 0.84
N THR A 160 2.11 -0.62 0.84
CA THR A 160 1.84 -1.49 -0.33
C THR A 160 0.41 -1.29 -0.88
N VAL A 161 -0.54 -0.98 -0.02
CA VAL A 161 -1.94 -0.76 -0.41
C VAL A 161 -2.12 0.39 -1.41
N SER A 162 -1.27 1.41 -1.38
CA SER A 162 -1.32 2.49 -2.37
C SER A 162 -1.00 2.00 -3.78
N ALA A 163 -0.14 1.00 -3.94
CA ALA A 163 0.11 0.36 -5.23
C ALA A 163 -1.09 -0.49 -5.68
N GLU A 164 -1.72 -1.23 -4.77
CA GLU A 164 -2.95 -2.00 -5.06
C GLU A 164 -4.07 -1.09 -5.58
N LEU A 165 -4.31 0.02 -4.89
CA LEU A 165 -5.33 1.01 -5.26
C LEU A 165 -5.02 1.69 -6.60
N ALA A 166 -3.75 2.05 -6.84
CA ALA A 166 -3.32 2.63 -8.10
C ALA A 166 -3.53 1.67 -9.29
N MET A 167 -3.21 0.38 -9.13
CA MET A 167 -3.44 -0.64 -10.16
C MET A 167 -4.92 -0.85 -10.47
N LEU A 168 -5.79 -0.59 -9.50
CA LEU A 168 -7.26 -0.63 -9.67
C LEU A 168 -7.83 0.73 -10.09
N HIS A 169 -6.98 1.74 -10.36
CA HIS A 169 -7.38 3.09 -10.73
C HIS A 169 -8.29 3.78 -9.69
N VAL A 170 -8.12 3.47 -8.42
CA VAL A 170 -8.88 4.07 -7.33
C VAL A 170 -8.24 5.40 -6.92
N PRO A 171 -8.95 6.53 -7.02
CA PRO A 171 -8.48 7.80 -6.47
C PRO A 171 -8.15 7.65 -4.99
N THR A 172 -6.95 8.05 -4.59
CA THR A 172 -6.46 7.75 -3.23
C THR A 172 -5.81 8.96 -2.59
N VAL A 173 -6.25 9.30 -1.39
CA VAL A 173 -5.56 10.23 -0.48
C VAL A 173 -4.70 9.41 0.47
N VAL A 174 -3.39 9.57 0.36
CA VAL A 174 -2.45 8.90 1.27
C VAL A 174 -2.26 9.74 2.51
N VAL A 175 -2.49 9.14 3.67
CA VAL A 175 -2.34 9.77 4.98
C VAL A 175 -1.17 9.19 5.75
N TYR A 176 -0.44 10.06 6.42
CA TYR A 176 0.69 9.68 7.26
C TYR A 176 0.74 10.55 8.51
N LYS A 177 1.01 9.95 9.66
CA LYS A 177 1.24 10.68 10.91
C LYS A 177 2.65 10.37 11.40
N MET A 178 3.50 11.38 11.42
CA MET A 178 4.83 11.28 12.04
C MET A 178 4.72 11.17 13.56
N ASN A 179 5.71 10.52 14.18
CA ASN A 179 5.85 10.47 15.64
C ASN A 179 6.32 11.82 16.16
#